data_2cd7ac1ac062d5159971063989a747b2
#
_entry.id   2cd7ac1ac062d5159971063989a747b2
#
_cell.length_a   1.000
_cell.length_b   1.000
_cell.length_c   1.000
_cell.angle_alpha   90.00
_cell.angle_beta   90.00
_cell.angle_gamma   90.00
#
_symmetry.space_group_name_H-M   'P 1'
#
loop_
_entity.id
_entity.type
_entity.pdbx_description
1 polymer ?
#
loop_
_entity_poly.entity_id
_entity_poly.type
_entity_poly.pdbx_seq_one_letter_code
_entity_poly.pdbx_strand_id
1 'polypeptide(L)'
;MSVRDTSELRVASRRLTSSWIISVALVSRDVSSAFPNPGPGDDSLARLRLRRRSTIGRVEEFVPRDFNVPRRLETPRFVLEPLGPEHNDQDYDAWTSSLEHIRATPGWEDSSWPREMTPDENRTDLQRHADDFRNRTGFTYTVLDAASRDVIGCVYFYPLPDSDDDARVLSWVRSSHAQLDAPLWRAVSEWLASDWPFRSVEYAARG
;
A
#
# COMPACT_ATOMS: atom_id res chain seq x y z
N MET A 1 -30.00 32.38 -23.40
CA MET A 1 -30.47 31.62 -22.25
C MET A 1 -29.36 30.65 -21.86
N SER A 2 -28.78 30.98 -20.77
CA SER A 2 -27.99 30.26 -19.77
C SER A 2 -27.00 29.16 -20.21
N VAL A 3 -25.74 29.56 -20.31
CA VAL A 3 -24.56 28.73 -20.28
C VAL A 3 -24.27 28.39 -18.81
N ARG A 4 -24.15 27.13 -18.45
CA ARG A 4 -23.68 26.73 -17.13
C ARG A 4 -22.20 26.31 -17.22
N ASP A 5 -21.49 27.04 -16.43
CA ASP A 5 -20.10 26.92 -15.99
C ASP A 5 -19.74 25.52 -15.51
N THR A 6 -18.71 24.94 -16.12
CA THR A 6 -18.05 23.73 -15.63
C THR A 6 -16.72 24.15 -15.01
N SER A 7 -16.74 24.26 -13.68
CA SER A 7 -15.57 24.53 -12.86
C SER A 7 -14.52 23.42 -13.00
N GLU A 8 -13.33 23.82 -13.44
CA GLU A 8 -12.11 23.03 -13.51
C GLU A 8 -11.68 22.54 -12.11
N LEU A 9 -11.60 21.24 -11.95
CA LEU A 9 -10.87 20.61 -10.86
C LEU A 9 -9.37 20.66 -11.18
N ARG A 10 -8.65 21.55 -10.52
CA ARG A 10 -7.19 21.61 -10.55
C ARG A 10 -6.61 20.42 -9.81
N VAL A 11 -6.04 19.48 -10.55
CA VAL A 11 -5.16 18.44 -10.02
C VAL A 11 -3.83 19.10 -9.67
N ALA A 12 -3.54 19.22 -8.39
CA ALA A 12 -2.24 19.66 -7.89
C ALA A 12 -1.24 18.50 -7.97
N SER A 13 -0.42 18.49 -9.01
CA SER A 13 0.72 17.59 -9.13
C SER A 13 1.79 18.01 -8.12
N ARG A 14 1.90 17.36 -6.98
CA ARG A 14 3.05 17.44 -6.09
C ARG A 14 3.99 16.28 -6.38
N ARG A 15 5.13 16.58 -6.96
CA ARG A 15 6.27 15.67 -7.05
C ARG A 15 6.77 15.41 -5.62
N LEU A 16 6.58 14.20 -5.13
CA LEU A 16 7.24 13.70 -3.94
C LEU A 16 8.04 12.48 -4.34
N THR A 17 9.35 12.65 -4.37
CA THR A 17 10.33 11.57 -4.46
C THR A 17 10.27 10.77 -3.17
N SER A 18 9.76 9.55 -3.23
CA SER A 18 9.75 8.64 -2.09
C SER A 18 10.01 7.21 -2.54
N SER A 19 11.24 6.80 -2.34
CA SER A 19 11.70 5.40 -2.38
C SER A 19 11.12 4.66 -1.16
N TRP A 20 10.00 3.95 -1.31
CA TRP A 20 9.31 3.32 -0.18
C TRP A 20 8.98 1.83 -0.36
N ILE A 21 9.65 1.15 -1.26
CA ILE A 21 9.60 -0.30 -1.28
C ILE A 21 10.98 -0.82 -0.91
N ILE A 22 11.44 -0.58 0.33
CA ILE A 22 12.54 -1.33 0.95
C ILE A 22 12.71 -0.86 2.40
N SER A 23 12.77 -1.83 3.29
CA SER A 23 13.36 -1.77 4.64
C SER A 23 12.66 -0.89 5.67
N VAL A 24 11.74 -1.48 6.40
CA VAL A 24 11.68 -1.22 7.84
C VAL A 24 12.83 -1.99 8.49
N ALA A 25 14.04 -1.43 8.39
CA ALA A 25 15.15 -1.86 9.23
C ALA A 25 14.97 -1.21 10.60
N LEU A 26 14.77 -2.03 11.62
CA LEU A 26 14.82 -1.66 13.02
C LEU A 26 16.21 -1.09 13.31
N VAL A 27 16.33 0.23 13.43
CA VAL A 27 17.53 0.87 14.00
C VAL A 27 17.17 1.32 15.41
N SER A 28 17.44 0.46 16.37
CA SER A 28 17.66 0.87 17.76
C SER A 28 18.92 1.74 17.77
N ARG A 29 18.78 3.05 17.96
CA ARG A 29 19.87 3.91 18.38
C ARG A 29 19.59 4.43 19.76
N ASP A 30 20.35 3.89 20.70
CA ASP A 30 20.64 4.49 22.00
C ASP A 30 21.20 5.90 21.79
N VAL A 31 20.51 6.92 22.27
CA VAL A 31 21.05 8.27 22.37
C VAL A 31 20.89 8.70 23.81
N SER A 32 21.88 8.28 24.62
CA SER A 32 22.15 8.90 25.90
C SER A 32 23.26 9.94 25.67
N SER A 33 22.95 11.20 25.84
CA SER A 33 23.74 12.22 26.52
C SER A 33 23.53 13.63 25.97
N ALA A 34 23.42 14.56 26.93
CA ALA A 34 23.72 15.98 26.91
C ALA A 34 22.66 16.95 26.36
N PHE A 35 21.81 17.42 27.31
CA PHE A 35 21.27 18.78 27.25
C PHE A 35 21.52 19.53 28.56
N PRO A 36 21.97 20.80 28.50
CA PRO A 36 22.14 21.62 29.68
C PRO A 36 20.79 22.16 30.21
N ASN A 37 20.73 22.29 31.52
CA ASN A 37 19.58 22.72 32.28
C ASN A 37 19.28 24.21 32.03
N PRO A 38 18.08 24.65 31.65
CA PRO A 38 17.70 26.05 31.64
C PRO A 38 17.12 26.46 33.01
N GLY A 39 17.57 27.64 33.44
CA GLY A 39 17.15 28.27 34.70
C GLY A 39 15.68 28.74 34.72
N PRO A 40 15.18 29.23 35.88
CA PRO A 40 13.76 29.47 36.14
C PRO A 40 13.29 30.82 35.58
N GLY A 41 12.19 30.83 34.86
CA GLY A 41 11.41 32.01 34.56
C GLY A 41 10.90 32.16 33.13
N ASP A 42 9.74 31.62 32.85
CA ASP A 42 8.69 32.29 32.10
C ASP A 42 7.44 31.39 31.97
N ASP A 43 6.40 31.76 32.71
CA ASP A 43 5.14 31.00 32.85
C ASP A 43 4.18 31.22 31.67
N SER A 44 4.55 32.06 30.71
CA SER A 44 3.70 32.39 29.55
C SER A 44 3.72 31.30 28.46
N LEU A 45 4.74 30.46 28.41
CA LEU A 45 4.89 29.39 27.43
C LEU A 45 4.29 28.05 27.89
N ALA A 46 3.94 27.92 29.16
CA ALA A 46 3.35 26.71 29.71
C ALA A 46 1.91 26.47 29.18
N ARG A 47 1.19 27.53 28.83
CA ARG A 47 -0.21 27.41 28.37
C ARG A 47 -0.36 27.06 26.90
N LEU A 48 0.67 27.23 26.07
CA LEU A 48 0.67 26.77 24.66
C LEU A 48 1.16 25.33 24.50
N ARG A 49 1.83 24.77 25.50
CA ARG A 49 2.37 23.40 25.45
C ARG A 49 1.38 22.30 25.84
N LEU A 50 0.18 22.65 26.35
CA LEU A 50 -0.82 21.66 26.76
C LEU A 50 -1.70 21.11 25.61
N ARG A 51 -1.45 21.47 24.37
CA ARG A 51 -2.17 20.89 23.20
C ARG A 51 -1.31 19.99 22.31
N ARG A 52 -0.05 19.76 22.65
CA ARG A 52 0.72 18.64 22.13
C ARG A 52 0.82 17.59 23.23
N ARG A 53 -0.25 16.83 23.42
CA ARG A 53 -0.12 15.57 24.14
C ARG A 53 0.84 14.72 23.33
N SER A 54 2.05 14.57 23.86
CA SER A 54 2.97 13.49 23.51
C SER A 54 2.20 12.18 23.52
N THR A 55 1.82 11.71 22.36
CA THR A 55 1.48 10.31 22.18
C THR A 55 2.82 9.60 22.08
N ILE A 56 3.40 9.27 23.25
CA ILE A 56 4.53 8.34 23.33
C ILE A 56 4.06 7.06 22.62
N GLY A 57 4.64 6.79 21.42
CA GLY A 57 4.80 5.46 20.88
C GLY A 57 3.55 4.56 20.82
N ARG A 58 2.39 5.05 20.44
CA ARG A 58 1.38 4.16 19.88
C ARG A 58 1.82 3.89 18.46
N VAL A 59 2.35 2.71 18.19
CA VAL A 59 2.38 2.17 16.82
C VAL A 59 0.92 2.19 16.39
N GLU A 60 0.58 3.10 15.48
CA GLU A 60 -0.78 3.21 14.96
C GLU A 60 -1.01 1.92 14.17
N GLU A 61 -1.93 1.10 14.64
CA GLU A 61 -2.23 -0.18 13.99
C GLU A 61 -2.89 0.12 12.65
N PHE A 62 -2.44 -0.53 11.58
CA PHE A 62 -2.93 -0.32 10.23
C PHE A 62 -4.43 -0.59 10.09
N VAL A 63 -4.95 -1.55 10.83
CA VAL A 63 -6.39 -1.83 10.95
C VAL A 63 -6.75 -2.12 12.41
N PRO A 64 -8.00 -1.85 12.85
CA PRO A 64 -8.45 -2.15 14.21
C PRO A 64 -8.18 -3.60 14.62
N ARG A 65 -7.83 -3.86 15.88
CA ARG A 65 -7.48 -5.20 16.39
C ARG A 65 -8.58 -6.23 16.21
N ASP A 66 -9.81 -5.79 16.36
CA ASP A 66 -11.02 -6.61 16.24
C ASP A 66 -11.54 -6.71 14.80
N PHE A 67 -10.91 -6.00 13.86
CA PHE A 67 -11.28 -6.09 12.45
C PHE A 67 -10.96 -7.47 11.88
N ASN A 68 -11.96 -8.14 11.31
CA ASN A 68 -11.76 -9.40 10.62
C ASN A 68 -11.27 -9.14 9.19
N VAL A 69 -9.96 -9.28 8.98
CA VAL A 69 -9.33 -9.02 7.68
C VAL A 69 -9.88 -9.96 6.61
N PRO A 70 -10.51 -9.43 5.56
CA PRO A 70 -11.02 -10.24 4.47
C PRO A 70 -9.91 -11.03 3.79
N ARG A 71 -10.10 -12.34 3.58
CA ARG A 71 -9.08 -13.22 2.99
C ARG A 71 -9.38 -13.59 1.54
N ARG A 72 -10.52 -13.17 1.01
CA ARG A 72 -10.94 -13.57 -0.34
C ARG A 72 -11.84 -12.51 -0.95
N LEU A 73 -11.55 -12.17 -2.20
CA LEU A 73 -12.46 -11.49 -3.11
C LEU A 73 -12.65 -12.40 -4.32
N GLU A 74 -13.90 -12.68 -4.67
CA GLU A 74 -14.21 -13.59 -5.79
C GLU A 74 -15.09 -12.89 -6.82
N THR A 75 -14.68 -12.99 -8.07
CA THR A 75 -15.42 -12.51 -9.23
C THR A 75 -15.53 -13.62 -10.29
N PRO A 76 -16.36 -13.48 -11.31
CA PRO A 76 -16.42 -14.48 -12.38
C PRO A 76 -15.11 -14.64 -13.19
N ARG A 77 -14.17 -13.70 -13.07
CA ARG A 77 -12.96 -13.66 -13.89
C ARG A 77 -11.66 -13.89 -13.11
N PHE A 78 -11.64 -13.54 -11.85
CA PHE A 78 -10.46 -13.68 -10.99
C PHE A 78 -10.86 -13.83 -9.52
N VAL A 79 -9.91 -14.38 -8.77
CA VAL A 79 -10.02 -14.55 -7.32
C VAL A 79 -8.79 -13.94 -6.67
N LEU A 80 -8.97 -13.20 -5.59
CA LEU A 80 -7.90 -12.73 -4.72
C LEU A 80 -7.81 -13.61 -3.49
N GLU A 81 -6.59 -13.99 -3.11
CA GLU A 81 -6.29 -14.65 -1.83
C GLU A 81 -4.93 -14.16 -1.30
N PRO A 82 -4.63 -14.27 0.01
CA PRO A 82 -3.37 -13.79 0.57
C PRO A 82 -2.16 -14.38 -0.16
N LEU A 83 -1.23 -13.50 -0.55
CA LEU A 83 0.01 -13.89 -1.20
C LEU A 83 0.93 -14.62 -0.20
N GLY A 84 1.53 -15.70 -0.63
CA GLY A 84 2.50 -16.47 0.14
C GLY A 84 3.54 -17.16 -0.72
N PRO A 85 4.59 -17.76 -0.08
CA PRO A 85 5.67 -18.46 -0.78
C PRO A 85 5.22 -19.59 -1.69
N GLU A 86 4.04 -20.13 -1.47
CA GLU A 86 3.42 -21.18 -2.32
C GLU A 86 3.15 -20.72 -3.73
N HIS A 87 3.00 -19.39 -3.94
CA HIS A 87 2.75 -18.80 -5.25
C HIS A 87 4.04 -18.46 -6.01
N ASN A 88 5.23 -18.68 -5.41
CA ASN A 88 6.51 -18.15 -5.89
C ASN A 88 6.77 -18.35 -7.38
N ASP A 89 6.64 -19.57 -7.86
CA ASP A 89 7.06 -19.89 -9.23
C ASP A 89 6.15 -19.23 -10.27
N GLN A 90 4.84 -19.21 -10.00
CA GLN A 90 3.86 -18.56 -10.87
C GLN A 90 3.92 -17.04 -10.77
N ASP A 91 4.12 -16.50 -9.57
CA ASP A 91 4.27 -15.07 -9.33
C ASP A 91 5.52 -14.53 -10.03
N TYR A 92 6.66 -15.23 -9.88
CA TYR A 92 7.90 -14.90 -10.54
C TYR A 92 7.76 -14.86 -12.07
N ASP A 93 7.15 -15.89 -12.66
CA ASP A 93 6.86 -15.91 -14.10
C ASP A 93 5.90 -14.79 -14.52
N ALA A 94 4.88 -14.50 -13.72
CA ALA A 94 3.90 -13.48 -14.02
C ALA A 94 4.50 -12.08 -14.12
N TRP A 95 5.27 -11.64 -13.12
CA TRP A 95 5.82 -10.29 -13.12
C TRP A 95 7.05 -10.16 -14.04
N THR A 96 7.93 -11.17 -14.13
CA THR A 96 9.12 -11.10 -15.00
C THR A 96 8.73 -11.03 -16.49
N SER A 97 7.65 -11.69 -16.87
CA SER A 97 7.10 -11.59 -18.24
C SER A 97 6.34 -10.29 -18.54
N SER A 98 6.22 -9.39 -17.56
CA SER A 98 5.32 -8.22 -17.64
C SER A 98 5.96 -6.91 -17.19
N LEU A 99 7.29 -6.84 -17.09
CA LEU A 99 8.04 -5.71 -16.53
C LEU A 99 7.65 -4.34 -17.07
N GLU A 100 7.61 -4.20 -18.40
CA GLU A 100 7.27 -2.92 -19.03
C GLU A 100 5.80 -2.55 -18.79
N HIS A 101 4.92 -3.54 -18.84
CA HIS A 101 3.50 -3.34 -18.59
C HIS A 101 3.25 -2.88 -17.15
N ILE A 102 3.90 -3.51 -16.18
CA ILE A 102 3.78 -3.12 -14.75
C ILE A 102 4.29 -1.70 -14.53
N ARG A 103 5.45 -1.34 -15.09
CA ARG A 103 6.01 0.01 -14.98
C ARG A 103 5.14 1.08 -15.61
N ALA A 104 4.38 0.74 -16.63
CA ALA A 104 3.42 1.63 -17.29
C ALA A 104 2.06 1.67 -16.61
N THR A 105 1.80 0.80 -15.63
CA THR A 105 0.54 0.76 -14.89
C THR A 105 0.45 1.94 -13.92
N PRO A 106 -0.65 2.71 -13.88
CA PRO A 106 -0.81 3.84 -12.98
C PRO A 106 -0.52 3.49 -11.50
N GLY A 107 0.27 4.34 -10.84
CA GLY A 107 0.74 4.16 -9.47
C GLY A 107 2.11 3.47 -9.34
N TRP A 108 2.69 2.96 -10.44
CA TRP A 108 4.02 2.33 -10.45
C TRP A 108 5.12 3.22 -11.05
N GLU A 109 4.80 4.42 -11.50
CA GLU A 109 5.70 5.30 -12.27
C GLU A 109 6.99 5.64 -11.52
N ASP A 110 6.90 5.85 -10.20
CA ASP A 110 8.03 6.21 -9.34
C ASP A 110 8.54 5.02 -8.51
N SER A 111 8.09 3.80 -8.79
CA SER A 111 8.49 2.60 -8.06
C SER A 111 9.85 2.10 -8.53
N SER A 112 10.70 1.67 -7.57
CA SER A 112 11.93 0.94 -7.86
C SER A 112 11.69 -0.53 -8.23
N TRP A 113 10.46 -1.02 -8.04
CA TRP A 113 10.00 -2.34 -8.45
C TRP A 113 9.11 -2.21 -9.71
N PRO A 114 9.11 -3.18 -10.64
CA PRO A 114 9.87 -4.42 -10.63
C PRO A 114 11.35 -4.21 -11.00
N ARG A 115 12.22 -4.98 -10.35
CA ARG A 115 13.68 -5.00 -10.55
C ARG A 115 14.17 -6.42 -10.76
N GLU A 116 15.42 -6.59 -11.19
CA GLU A 116 16.01 -7.92 -11.28
C GLU A 116 16.06 -8.59 -9.90
N MET A 117 15.56 -9.80 -9.84
CA MET A 117 15.52 -10.67 -8.67
C MET A 117 15.68 -12.12 -9.13
N THR A 118 16.30 -12.95 -8.29
CA THR A 118 16.28 -14.39 -8.47
C THR A 118 14.97 -14.99 -7.94
N PRO A 119 14.62 -16.24 -8.33
CA PRO A 119 13.46 -16.93 -7.76
C PRO A 119 13.52 -17.07 -6.23
N ASP A 120 14.73 -17.24 -5.65
CA ASP A 120 14.90 -17.34 -4.19
C ASP A 120 14.71 -16.00 -3.49
N GLU A 121 15.16 -14.90 -4.09
CA GLU A 121 14.86 -13.54 -3.60
C GLU A 121 13.38 -13.24 -3.67
N ASN A 122 12.72 -13.63 -4.76
CA ASN A 122 11.26 -13.51 -4.89
C ASN A 122 10.55 -14.30 -3.78
N ARG A 123 10.94 -15.56 -3.54
CA ARG A 123 10.37 -16.38 -2.46
C ARG A 123 10.52 -15.71 -1.09
N THR A 124 11.66 -15.08 -0.84
CA THR A 124 11.93 -14.35 0.40
C THR A 124 11.01 -13.12 0.51
N ASP A 125 10.79 -12.42 -0.60
CA ASP A 125 9.88 -11.26 -0.65
C ASP A 125 8.42 -11.69 -0.41
N LEU A 126 7.98 -12.80 -1.01
CA LEU A 126 6.65 -13.36 -0.78
C LEU A 126 6.45 -13.79 0.69
N GLN A 127 7.50 -14.35 1.32
CA GLN A 127 7.47 -14.67 2.75
C GLN A 127 7.27 -13.40 3.60
N ARG A 128 7.96 -12.31 3.26
CA ARG A 128 7.79 -11.03 3.94
C ARG A 128 6.33 -10.52 3.81
N HIS A 129 5.73 -10.60 2.63
CA HIS A 129 4.32 -10.24 2.42
C HIS A 129 3.37 -11.11 3.26
N ALA A 130 3.64 -12.41 3.36
CA ALA A 130 2.85 -13.31 4.20
C ALA A 130 3.01 -12.96 5.70
N ASP A 131 4.21 -12.54 6.12
CA ASP A 131 4.48 -12.09 7.49
C ASP A 131 3.77 -10.77 7.79
N ASP A 132 3.82 -9.79 6.88
CA ASP A 132 3.09 -8.54 6.98
C ASP A 132 1.59 -8.79 7.15
N PHE A 133 1.03 -9.71 6.36
CA PHE A 133 -0.38 -10.09 6.45
C PHE A 133 -0.73 -10.66 7.84
N ARG A 134 0.11 -11.57 8.38
CA ARG A 134 -0.07 -12.13 9.72
C ARG A 134 0.06 -11.09 10.82
N ASN A 135 1.05 -10.19 10.67
CA ASN A 135 1.33 -9.14 11.64
C ASN A 135 0.39 -7.93 11.50
N ARG A 136 -0.46 -7.91 10.47
CA ARG A 136 -1.41 -6.85 10.18
C ARG A 136 -0.73 -5.49 9.89
N THR A 137 0.47 -5.53 9.33
CA THR A 137 1.27 -4.36 8.95
C THR A 137 1.12 -4.00 7.46
N GLY A 138 0.60 -4.92 6.67
CA GLY A 138 0.30 -4.78 5.25
C GLY A 138 -0.49 -6.00 4.79
N PHE A 139 -1.24 -5.84 3.69
CA PHE A 139 -2.04 -6.94 3.14
C PHE A 139 -1.78 -7.06 1.65
N THR A 140 -1.15 -8.15 1.25
CA THR A 140 -0.88 -8.46 -0.15
C THR A 140 -1.69 -9.67 -0.58
N TYR A 141 -2.34 -9.53 -1.74
CA TYR A 141 -3.15 -10.59 -2.34
C TYR A 141 -2.60 -10.95 -3.70
N THR A 142 -2.47 -12.25 -3.97
CA THR A 142 -2.30 -12.74 -5.33
C THR A 142 -3.64 -12.67 -6.07
N VAL A 143 -3.60 -12.37 -7.36
CA VAL A 143 -4.75 -12.40 -8.26
C VAL A 143 -4.62 -13.65 -9.11
N LEU A 144 -5.58 -14.54 -9.00
CA LEU A 144 -5.63 -15.80 -9.72
C LEU A 144 -6.72 -15.73 -10.80
N ASP A 145 -6.43 -16.22 -11.99
CA ASP A 145 -7.47 -16.47 -13.00
C ASP A 145 -8.53 -17.41 -12.43
N ALA A 146 -9.81 -17.11 -12.60
CA ALA A 146 -10.89 -17.88 -11.99
C ALA A 146 -11.00 -19.30 -12.55
N ALA A 147 -10.61 -19.53 -13.81
CA ALA A 147 -10.73 -20.81 -14.48
C ALA A 147 -9.47 -21.67 -14.34
N SER A 148 -8.29 -21.13 -14.64
CA SER A 148 -7.02 -21.88 -14.63
C SER A 148 -6.34 -21.89 -13.25
N ARG A 149 -6.65 -20.92 -12.38
CA ARG A 149 -5.97 -20.69 -11.09
C ARG A 149 -4.51 -20.23 -11.25
N ASP A 150 -4.11 -19.81 -12.43
CA ASP A 150 -2.80 -19.23 -12.66
C ASP A 150 -2.70 -17.84 -12.00
N VAL A 151 -1.51 -17.51 -11.49
CA VAL A 151 -1.21 -16.16 -11.00
C VAL A 151 -1.18 -15.18 -12.18
N ILE A 152 -2.06 -14.19 -12.12
CA ILE A 152 -2.21 -13.17 -13.16
C ILE A 152 -1.95 -11.75 -12.65
N GLY A 153 -1.61 -11.57 -11.38
CA GLY A 153 -1.32 -10.27 -10.81
C GLY A 153 -1.24 -10.26 -9.29
N CYS A 154 -1.03 -9.07 -8.73
CA CYS A 154 -1.08 -8.84 -7.29
C CYS A 154 -1.76 -7.53 -6.94
N VAL A 155 -2.25 -7.44 -5.69
CA VAL A 155 -2.80 -6.24 -5.07
C VAL A 155 -2.15 -6.04 -3.70
N TYR A 156 -1.73 -4.81 -3.41
CA TYR A 156 -1.00 -4.44 -2.19
C TYR A 156 -1.74 -3.36 -1.43
N PHE A 157 -1.95 -3.55 -0.13
CA PHE A 157 -2.48 -2.57 0.80
C PHE A 157 -1.45 -2.30 1.89
N TYR A 158 -0.94 -1.08 1.94
CA TYR A 158 0.03 -0.67 2.97
C TYR A 158 -0.37 0.66 3.60
N PRO A 159 -0.01 0.89 4.86
CA PRO A 159 -0.25 2.18 5.50
C PRO A 159 0.51 3.27 4.75
N LEU A 160 -0.08 4.45 4.67
CA LEU A 160 0.53 5.64 4.09
C LEU A 160 0.80 6.67 5.20
N PRO A 161 1.98 6.61 5.86
CA PRO A 161 2.33 7.55 6.93
C PRO A 161 2.35 8.99 6.43
N ASP A 162 1.99 9.91 7.31
CA ASP A 162 2.00 11.36 7.03
C ASP A 162 1.06 11.81 5.89
N SER A 163 0.02 11.05 5.62
CA SER A 163 -1.02 11.33 4.62
C SER A 163 -2.41 11.44 5.29
N ASP A 164 -3.32 12.11 4.60
CA ASP A 164 -4.74 12.11 4.96
C ASP A 164 -5.44 10.81 4.54
N ASP A 165 -4.78 10.00 3.68
CA ASP A 165 -5.25 8.68 3.28
C ASP A 165 -4.81 7.61 4.28
N ASP A 166 -5.72 6.71 4.60
CA ASP A 166 -5.49 5.62 5.55
C ASP A 166 -4.58 4.52 4.96
N ALA A 167 -4.60 4.35 3.63
CA ALA A 167 -3.82 3.33 2.94
C ALA A 167 -3.41 3.74 1.53
N ARG A 168 -2.25 3.24 1.09
CA ARG A 168 -1.88 3.17 -0.32
C ARG A 168 -2.23 1.80 -0.87
N VAL A 169 -2.88 1.80 -2.04
CA VAL A 169 -3.23 0.59 -2.78
C VAL A 169 -2.51 0.58 -4.12
N LEU A 170 -1.83 -0.50 -4.41
CA LEU A 170 -1.20 -0.75 -5.69
C LEU A 170 -1.72 -2.07 -6.27
N SER A 171 -1.83 -2.16 -7.56
CA SER A 171 -2.14 -3.41 -8.23
C SER A 171 -1.47 -3.49 -9.61
N TRP A 172 -1.25 -4.70 -10.07
CA TRP A 172 -0.83 -4.97 -11.43
C TRP A 172 -1.44 -6.28 -11.91
N VAL A 173 -1.55 -6.41 -13.21
CA VAL A 173 -1.88 -7.66 -13.88
C VAL A 173 -0.81 -8.02 -14.89
N ARG A 174 -0.70 -9.30 -15.24
CA ARG A 174 0.16 -9.80 -16.32
C ARG A 174 -0.17 -9.10 -17.62
N SER A 175 0.83 -8.81 -18.45
CA SER A 175 0.65 -8.20 -19.78
C SER A 175 -0.33 -8.99 -20.66
N SER A 176 -0.31 -10.32 -20.57
CA SER A 176 -1.27 -11.20 -21.26
C SER A 176 -2.72 -11.06 -20.78
N HIS A 177 -2.93 -10.41 -19.63
CA HIS A 177 -4.23 -10.17 -19.01
C HIS A 177 -4.52 -8.67 -18.81
N ALA A 178 -3.85 -7.79 -19.59
CA ALA A 178 -3.97 -6.34 -19.47
C ALA A 178 -5.42 -5.84 -19.48
N GLN A 179 -6.32 -6.53 -20.19
CA GLN A 179 -7.76 -6.22 -20.21
C GLN A 179 -8.46 -6.39 -18.86
N LEU A 180 -7.80 -7.03 -17.88
CA LEU A 180 -8.33 -7.20 -16.51
C LEU A 180 -7.89 -6.09 -15.56
N ASP A 181 -6.97 -5.17 -15.93
CA ASP A 181 -6.48 -4.14 -15.04
C ASP A 181 -7.60 -3.21 -14.54
N ALA A 182 -8.38 -2.60 -15.44
CA ALA A 182 -9.51 -1.76 -15.05
C ALA A 182 -10.63 -2.53 -14.30
N PRO A 183 -11.03 -3.76 -14.71
CA PRO A 183 -11.90 -4.62 -13.91
C PRO A 183 -11.38 -4.95 -12.52
N LEU A 184 -10.08 -5.24 -12.37
CA LEU A 184 -9.46 -5.51 -11.06
C LEU A 184 -9.53 -4.25 -10.19
N TRP A 185 -9.08 -3.11 -10.72
CA TRP A 185 -9.15 -1.83 -10.02
C TRP A 185 -10.56 -1.53 -9.50
N ARG A 186 -11.58 -1.73 -10.33
CA ARG A 186 -12.98 -1.49 -9.95
C ARG A 186 -13.43 -2.41 -8.84
N ALA A 187 -13.21 -3.73 -8.98
CA ALA A 187 -13.61 -4.70 -7.98
C ALA A 187 -12.90 -4.48 -6.63
N VAL A 188 -11.60 -4.13 -6.66
CA VAL A 188 -10.84 -3.82 -5.45
C VAL A 188 -11.33 -2.50 -4.82
N SER A 189 -11.65 -1.48 -5.61
CA SER A 189 -12.21 -0.22 -5.08
C SER A 189 -13.56 -0.43 -4.40
N GLU A 190 -14.43 -1.24 -5.00
CA GLU A 190 -15.73 -1.61 -4.40
C GLU A 190 -15.53 -2.41 -3.10
N TRP A 191 -14.59 -3.36 -3.10
CA TRP A 191 -14.27 -4.17 -1.93
C TRP A 191 -13.69 -3.34 -0.78
N LEU A 192 -12.81 -2.39 -1.08
CA LEU A 192 -12.29 -1.44 -0.09
C LEU A 192 -13.41 -0.61 0.55
N ALA A 193 -14.34 -0.13 -0.25
CA ALA A 193 -15.45 0.70 0.23
C ALA A 193 -16.48 -0.08 1.08
N SER A 194 -16.63 -1.41 0.85
CA SER A 194 -17.65 -2.22 1.53
C SER A 194 -17.13 -3.00 2.73
N ASP A 195 -15.91 -3.54 2.65
CA ASP A 195 -15.42 -4.57 3.57
C ASP A 195 -14.20 -4.13 4.39
N TRP A 196 -13.63 -2.95 4.12
CA TRP A 196 -12.43 -2.46 4.81
C TRP A 196 -12.72 -1.23 5.66
N PRO A 197 -11.96 -1.01 6.76
CA PRO A 197 -12.22 0.09 7.70
C PRO A 197 -11.64 1.43 7.24
N PHE A 198 -11.11 1.52 6.01
CA PHE A 198 -10.46 2.71 5.48
C PHE A 198 -11.49 3.75 5.06
N ARG A 199 -11.29 5.01 5.47
CA ARG A 199 -12.14 6.16 5.08
C ARG A 199 -11.74 6.72 3.72
N SER A 200 -10.42 6.69 3.44
CA SER A 200 -9.84 7.10 2.16
C SER A 200 -8.63 6.26 1.82
N VAL A 201 -8.37 6.10 0.54
CA VAL A 201 -7.24 5.33 0.03
C VAL A 201 -6.62 6.02 -1.18
N GLU A 202 -5.29 6.01 -1.26
CA GLU A 202 -4.57 6.38 -2.46
C GLU A 202 -4.51 5.15 -3.39
N TYR A 203 -5.33 5.15 -4.43
CA TYR A 203 -5.37 4.10 -5.45
C TYR A 203 -5.51 4.72 -6.84
N ALA A 204 -4.43 4.70 -7.62
CA ALA A 204 -4.39 5.34 -8.92
C ALA A 204 -5.48 4.80 -9.85
N ALA A 205 -6.30 5.70 -10.41
CA ALA A 205 -7.43 5.32 -11.24
C ALA A 205 -6.97 4.66 -12.55
N ARG A 206 -7.80 3.75 -13.04
CA ARG A 206 -7.66 3.15 -14.36
C ARG A 206 -8.61 3.81 -15.33
N GLY A 207 -8.08 4.24 -16.47
CA GLY A 207 -8.86 4.88 -17.54
C GLY A 207 -9.82 3.92 -18.27
#